data_369d73db60a27c0c0afbd4fc96682141
#
_entry.id   369d73db60a27c0c0afbd4fc96682141
#
_cell.length_a   1.000
_cell.length_b   1.000
_cell.length_c   1.000
_cell.angle_alpha   90.00
_cell.angle_beta   90.00
_cell.angle_gamma   90.00
#
_symmetry.space_group_name_H-M   'P 1'
#
loop_
_entity.id
_entity.type
_entity.pdbx_description
1 polymer ?
#
loop_
_entity_poly.entity_id
_entity_poly.type
_entity_poly.pdbx_seq_one_letter_code
_entity_poly.pdbx_strand_id
1 'polypeptide(L)'
;MGATADFEGMLRGASLRLTAPRVAVLRAVHDHPHAGTDSIIAVAREHLGVVSHQAVYDVLRALTAAGLVRRIQPAGSVARYEARVGDNHHHVVCRSCGAVGDVDCAVGYTPCLTAADGAGYEIGEAEVIYWGRCPGCAAATTASATTAAATTAAAGG
;
A
#
# COMPACT_ATOMS: atom_id res chain seq x y z
N MET A 1 5.12 23.58 6.59
CA MET A 1 5.24 23.58 5.11
C MET A 1 5.91 22.28 4.74
N GLY A 2 5.15 21.32 4.23
CA GLY A 2 5.69 20.04 3.76
C GLY A 2 6.61 20.29 2.56
N ALA A 3 7.84 19.77 2.61
CA ALA A 3 8.74 19.80 1.47
C ALA A 3 8.05 19.08 0.31
N THR A 4 7.85 19.77 -0.79
CA THR A 4 7.34 19.15 -2.03
C THR A 4 8.35 18.09 -2.46
N ALA A 5 7.95 16.84 -2.58
CA ALA A 5 8.85 15.76 -2.96
C ALA A 5 9.46 16.06 -4.35
N ASP A 6 10.78 15.93 -4.45
CA ASP A 6 11.50 16.11 -5.72
C ASP A 6 11.45 14.82 -6.55
N PHE A 7 10.31 14.58 -7.19
CA PHE A 7 10.11 13.39 -8.03
C PHE A 7 11.08 13.33 -9.22
N GLU A 8 11.48 14.47 -9.76
CA GLU A 8 12.45 14.50 -10.86
C GLU A 8 13.84 14.10 -10.39
N GLY A 9 14.28 14.61 -9.24
CA GLY A 9 15.53 14.21 -8.60
C GLY A 9 15.55 12.74 -8.25
N MET A 10 14.45 12.19 -7.74
CA MET A 10 14.31 10.75 -7.46
C MET A 10 14.49 9.91 -8.71
N LEU A 11 13.84 10.27 -9.84
CA LEU A 11 13.98 9.57 -11.11
C LEU A 11 15.41 9.63 -11.65
N ARG A 12 16.06 10.80 -11.60
CA ARG A 12 17.45 10.97 -12.04
C ARG A 12 18.42 10.16 -11.17
N GLY A 13 18.21 10.17 -9.83
CA GLY A 13 19.02 9.39 -8.89
C GLY A 13 18.92 7.89 -9.11
N ALA A 14 17.77 7.41 -9.58
CA ALA A 14 17.54 6.02 -9.95
C ALA A 14 17.95 5.70 -11.42
N SER A 15 18.64 6.60 -12.11
CA SER A 15 19.05 6.46 -13.51
C SER A 15 17.89 6.23 -14.48
N LEU A 16 16.70 6.71 -14.13
CA LEU A 16 15.53 6.63 -14.99
C LEU A 16 15.39 7.89 -15.85
N ARG A 17 15.07 7.68 -17.13
CA ARG A 17 14.76 8.80 -18.04
C ARG A 17 13.58 9.61 -17.48
N LEU A 18 13.77 10.93 -17.38
CA LEU A 18 12.71 11.85 -17.00
C LEU A 18 11.63 11.94 -18.09
N THR A 19 10.40 11.58 -17.75
CA THR A 19 9.23 11.71 -18.63
C THR A 19 8.02 12.12 -17.80
N ALA A 20 7.08 12.85 -18.42
CA ALA A 20 5.87 13.29 -17.75
C ALA A 20 5.05 12.14 -17.15
N PRO A 21 4.86 10.99 -17.82
CA PRO A 21 4.18 9.84 -17.22
C PRO A 21 4.88 9.29 -15.97
N ARG A 22 6.22 9.22 -15.95
CA ARG A 22 6.95 8.73 -14.77
C ARG A 22 6.80 9.65 -13.57
N VAL A 23 6.87 10.96 -13.78
CA VAL A 23 6.66 11.95 -12.71
C VAL A 23 5.24 11.86 -12.17
N ALA A 24 4.24 11.81 -13.05
CA ALA A 24 2.84 11.76 -12.66
C ALA A 24 2.48 10.47 -11.89
N VAL A 25 2.96 9.32 -12.35
CA VAL A 25 2.71 8.03 -11.69
C VAL A 25 3.44 7.96 -10.35
N LEU A 26 4.70 8.40 -10.27
CA LEU A 26 5.45 8.41 -9.01
C LEU A 26 4.77 9.32 -7.98
N ARG A 27 4.30 10.50 -8.41
CA ARG A 27 3.50 11.40 -7.58
C ARG A 27 2.22 10.73 -7.10
N ALA A 28 1.46 10.11 -8.01
CA ALA A 28 0.21 9.44 -7.67
C ALA A 28 0.40 8.35 -6.60
N VAL A 29 1.47 7.55 -6.69
CA VAL A 29 1.81 6.54 -5.69
C VAL A 29 2.22 7.17 -4.36
N HIS A 30 2.97 8.27 -4.39
CA HIS A 30 3.41 8.99 -3.20
C HIS A 30 2.23 9.63 -2.44
N ASP A 31 1.32 10.26 -3.17
CA ASP A 31 0.19 10.98 -2.57
C ASP A 31 -0.95 10.03 -2.16
N HIS A 32 -1.00 8.84 -2.74
CA HIS A 32 -2.01 7.81 -2.45
C HIS A 32 -1.36 6.46 -2.11
N PRO A 33 -0.77 6.31 -0.93
CA PRO A 33 -0.16 5.04 -0.50
C PRO A 33 -1.17 3.89 -0.57
N HIS A 34 -0.70 2.71 -0.97
CA HIS A 34 -1.51 1.49 -1.12
C HIS A 34 -2.63 1.58 -2.18
N ALA A 35 -2.56 2.56 -3.08
CA ALA A 35 -3.52 2.64 -4.19
C ALA A 35 -3.35 1.46 -5.16
N GLY A 36 -4.46 0.97 -5.67
CA GLY A 36 -4.49 0.03 -6.79
C GLY A 36 -4.20 0.72 -8.11
N THR A 37 -3.89 -0.04 -9.16
CA THR A 37 -3.51 0.49 -10.47
C THR A 37 -4.57 1.41 -11.06
N ASP A 38 -5.86 1.07 -10.93
CA ASP A 38 -6.96 1.89 -11.48
C ASP A 38 -7.01 3.28 -10.84
N SER A 39 -6.80 3.37 -9.53
CA SER A 39 -6.73 4.65 -8.82
C SER A 39 -5.52 5.47 -9.25
N ILE A 40 -4.35 4.82 -9.41
CA ILE A 40 -3.14 5.48 -9.90
C ILE A 40 -3.34 6.01 -11.33
N ILE A 41 -4.00 5.26 -12.20
CA ILE A 41 -4.34 5.69 -13.56
C ILE A 41 -5.25 6.92 -13.52
N ALA A 42 -6.28 6.91 -12.67
CA ALA A 42 -7.19 8.05 -12.54
C ALA A 42 -6.44 9.32 -12.12
N VAL A 43 -5.63 9.26 -11.08
CA VAL A 43 -4.82 10.39 -10.60
C VAL A 43 -3.78 10.85 -11.64
N ALA A 44 -3.10 9.91 -12.32
CA ALA A 44 -2.14 10.26 -13.37
C ALA A 44 -2.81 11.00 -14.53
N ARG A 45 -4.06 10.65 -14.89
CA ARG A 45 -4.85 11.34 -15.93
C ARG A 45 -5.20 12.77 -15.55
N GLU A 46 -5.42 13.07 -14.29
CA GLU A 46 -5.66 14.46 -13.83
C GLU A 46 -4.48 15.39 -14.19
N HIS A 47 -3.26 14.85 -14.19
CA HIS A 47 -2.04 15.61 -14.50
C HIS A 47 -1.65 15.56 -15.99
N LEU A 48 -1.95 14.46 -16.68
CA LEU A 48 -1.47 14.20 -18.05
C LEU A 48 -2.56 14.37 -19.12
N GLY A 49 -3.83 14.39 -18.72
CA GLY A 49 -4.97 14.28 -19.63
C GLY A 49 -5.14 12.84 -20.10
N VAL A 50 -4.48 12.46 -21.20
CA VAL A 50 -4.60 11.12 -21.78
C VAL A 50 -3.36 10.28 -21.49
N VAL A 51 -3.56 9.14 -20.82
CA VAL A 51 -2.53 8.10 -20.65
C VAL A 51 -3.19 6.73 -20.77
N SER A 52 -2.56 5.81 -21.49
CA SER A 52 -3.05 4.44 -21.62
C SER A 52 -2.79 3.62 -20.37
N HIS A 53 -3.62 2.62 -20.12
CA HIS A 53 -3.40 1.65 -19.03
C HIS A 53 -2.02 0.99 -19.15
N GLN A 54 -1.65 0.55 -20.36
CA GLN A 54 -0.36 -0.09 -20.61
C GLN A 54 0.82 0.82 -20.25
N ALA A 55 0.76 2.10 -20.60
CA ALA A 55 1.82 3.05 -20.25
C ALA A 55 2.00 3.20 -18.74
N VAL A 56 0.90 3.22 -17.97
CA VAL A 56 0.99 3.28 -16.50
C VAL A 56 1.56 1.97 -15.93
N TYR A 57 1.15 0.81 -16.42
CA TYR A 57 1.74 -0.48 -16.01
C TYR A 57 3.24 -0.55 -16.29
N ASP A 58 3.68 -0.09 -17.47
CA ASP A 58 5.09 -0.06 -17.84
C ASP A 58 5.90 0.88 -16.94
N VAL A 59 5.33 2.03 -16.59
CA VAL A 59 5.94 2.96 -15.64
C VAL A 59 6.02 2.34 -14.25
N LEU A 60 4.95 1.76 -13.71
CA LEU A 60 4.93 1.13 -12.39
C LEU A 60 5.98 0.00 -12.31
N ARG A 61 6.10 -0.81 -13.36
CA ARG A 61 7.13 -1.85 -13.45
C ARG A 61 8.54 -1.25 -13.41
N ALA A 62 8.79 -0.18 -14.17
CA ALA A 62 10.09 0.49 -14.18
C ALA A 62 10.44 1.12 -12.83
N LEU A 63 9.48 1.78 -12.16
CA LEU A 63 9.65 2.38 -10.85
C LEU A 63 9.91 1.33 -9.77
N THR A 64 9.21 0.19 -9.84
CA THR A 64 9.41 -0.94 -8.92
C THR A 64 10.79 -1.58 -9.12
N ALA A 65 11.21 -1.81 -10.36
CA ALA A 65 12.53 -2.35 -10.67
C ALA A 65 13.67 -1.42 -10.23
N ALA A 66 13.43 -0.10 -10.24
CA ALA A 66 14.37 0.90 -9.78
C ALA A 66 14.34 1.13 -8.25
N GLY A 67 13.49 0.43 -7.51
CA GLY A 67 13.36 0.57 -6.06
C GLY A 67 12.74 1.90 -5.58
N LEU A 68 12.08 2.66 -6.46
CA LEU A 68 11.38 3.90 -6.11
C LEU A 68 9.95 3.64 -5.61
N VAL A 69 9.40 2.49 -5.94
CA VAL A 69 8.06 2.06 -5.60
C VAL A 69 8.10 0.60 -5.20
N ARG A 70 7.34 0.22 -4.19
CA ARG A 70 7.11 -1.16 -3.80
C ARG A 70 5.73 -1.60 -4.27
N ARG A 71 5.66 -2.80 -4.84
CA ARG A 71 4.40 -3.47 -5.17
C ARG A 71 4.09 -4.47 -4.07
N ILE A 72 2.92 -4.35 -3.48
CA ILE A 72 2.40 -5.28 -2.48
C ILE A 72 1.13 -5.94 -3.01
N GLN A 73 0.92 -7.20 -2.65
CA GLN A 73 -0.28 -7.93 -3.04
C GLN A 73 -0.69 -8.91 -1.94
N PRO A 74 -1.37 -8.42 -0.88
CA PRO A 74 -1.90 -9.30 0.14
C PRO A 74 -2.77 -10.39 -0.47
N ALA A 75 -2.74 -11.59 0.10
CA ALA A 75 -3.48 -12.72 -0.43
C ALA A 75 -4.97 -12.39 -0.64
N GLY A 76 -5.50 -12.71 -1.83
CA GLY A 76 -6.89 -12.45 -2.21
C GLY A 76 -7.20 -10.99 -2.58
N SER A 77 -6.18 -10.12 -2.71
CA SER A 77 -6.36 -8.73 -3.09
C SER A 77 -5.71 -8.40 -4.46
N VAL A 78 -6.09 -7.24 -5.01
CA VAL A 78 -5.40 -6.66 -6.17
C VAL A 78 -4.02 -6.11 -5.76
N ALA A 79 -3.12 -5.99 -6.73
CA ALA A 79 -1.84 -5.34 -6.53
C ALA A 79 -2.02 -3.87 -6.10
N ARG A 80 -1.24 -3.46 -5.12
CA ARG A 80 -1.19 -2.10 -4.60
C ARG A 80 0.24 -1.58 -4.65
N TYR A 81 0.41 -0.29 -4.59
CA TYR A 81 1.72 0.35 -4.74
C TYR A 81 1.93 1.38 -3.64
N GLU A 82 3.19 1.53 -3.23
CA GLU A 82 3.62 2.50 -2.22
C GLU A 82 4.99 3.07 -2.57
N ALA A 83 5.24 4.31 -2.17
CA ALA A 83 6.52 4.98 -2.33
C ALA A 83 7.40 4.89 -1.06
N ARG A 84 6.90 4.29 0.01
CA ARG A 84 7.67 3.99 1.21
C ARG A 84 8.53 2.76 0.96
N VAL A 85 9.82 2.99 0.70
CA VAL A 85 10.80 1.96 0.36
C VAL A 85 12.07 2.14 1.19
N GLY A 86 12.82 1.06 1.36
CA GLY A 86 14.13 1.09 2.03
C GLY A 86 14.08 1.10 3.55
N ASP A 87 12.92 0.93 4.15
CA ASP A 87 12.73 0.68 5.57
C ASP A 87 12.08 -0.69 5.81
N ASN A 88 12.05 -1.12 7.07
CA ASN A 88 11.47 -2.40 7.45
C ASN A 88 10.11 -2.17 8.12
N HIS A 89 9.08 -1.91 7.30
CA HIS A 89 7.70 -1.85 7.78
C HIS A 89 6.88 -3.04 7.27
N HIS A 90 5.77 -3.27 7.91
CA HIS A 90 4.81 -4.33 7.61
C HIS A 90 3.45 -3.73 7.26
N HIS A 91 2.53 -4.55 6.80
CA HIS A 91 1.20 -4.11 6.44
C HIS A 91 0.15 -4.75 7.33
N VAL A 92 -0.94 -4.02 7.58
CA VAL A 92 -2.17 -4.56 8.16
C VAL A 92 -3.29 -4.42 7.15
N VAL A 93 -4.06 -5.49 6.97
CA VAL A 93 -5.17 -5.54 6.03
C VAL A 93 -6.48 -5.72 6.78
N CYS A 94 -7.45 -4.86 6.50
CA CYS A 94 -8.79 -4.98 7.03
C CYS A 94 -9.55 -6.12 6.33
N ARG A 95 -9.97 -7.13 7.07
CA ARG A 95 -10.74 -8.25 6.54
C ARG A 95 -12.14 -7.86 6.05
N SER A 96 -12.68 -6.74 6.54
CA SER A 96 -14.03 -6.29 6.20
C SER A 96 -14.07 -5.43 4.94
N CYS A 97 -13.18 -4.43 4.79
CA CYS A 97 -13.22 -3.49 3.68
C CYS A 97 -11.97 -3.53 2.77
N GLY A 98 -10.97 -4.34 3.09
CA GLY A 98 -9.75 -4.47 2.31
C GLY A 98 -8.78 -3.28 2.42
N ALA A 99 -9.05 -2.32 3.30
CA ALA A 99 -8.12 -1.21 3.55
C ALA A 99 -6.77 -1.74 4.03
N VAL A 100 -5.70 -1.15 3.54
CA VAL A 100 -4.33 -1.48 3.90
C VAL A 100 -3.71 -0.30 4.64
N GLY A 101 -2.98 -0.58 5.69
CA GLY A 101 -2.21 0.41 6.45
C GLY A 101 -0.82 -0.10 6.75
N ASP A 102 0.09 0.82 7.10
CA ASP A 102 1.45 0.51 7.51
C ASP A 102 1.52 0.21 9.00
N VAL A 103 2.39 -0.72 9.35
CA VAL A 103 2.78 -1.04 10.72
C VAL A 103 4.30 -1.03 10.78
N ASP A 104 4.87 -0.16 11.61
CA ASP A 104 6.31 -0.11 11.81
C ASP A 104 6.82 -1.40 12.45
N CYS A 105 7.96 -1.87 11.98
CA CYS A 105 8.58 -3.07 12.54
C CYS A 105 9.19 -2.77 13.91
N ALA A 106 8.78 -3.52 14.92
CA ALA A 106 9.33 -3.39 16.28
C ALA A 106 10.81 -3.80 16.38
N VAL A 107 11.28 -4.64 15.46
CA VAL A 107 12.67 -5.12 15.42
C VAL A 107 13.59 -4.14 14.68
N GLY A 108 13.10 -3.50 13.62
CA GLY A 108 13.81 -2.44 12.89
C GLY A 108 14.88 -2.89 11.91
N TYR A 109 15.08 -4.21 11.70
CA TYR A 109 16.02 -4.75 10.71
C TYR A 109 15.42 -5.88 9.88
N THR A 110 16.02 -6.17 8.75
CA THR A 110 15.55 -7.20 7.79
C THR A 110 16.52 -8.37 7.74
N PRO A 111 16.02 -9.64 7.74
CA PRO A 111 14.64 -10.04 8.00
C PRO A 111 14.28 -9.91 9.48
N CYS A 112 13.10 -9.39 9.80
CA CYS A 112 12.64 -9.22 11.18
C CYS A 112 12.23 -10.56 11.85
N LEU A 113 12.04 -11.60 11.07
CA LEU A 113 11.76 -12.96 11.50
C LEU A 113 12.92 -13.86 11.10
N THR A 114 13.42 -14.65 12.06
CA THR A 114 14.45 -15.65 11.80
C THR A 114 13.78 -16.99 11.58
N ALA A 115 14.03 -17.61 10.43
CA ALA A 115 13.59 -18.97 10.17
C ALA A 115 14.35 -19.96 11.07
N ALA A 116 13.63 -20.87 11.72
CA ALA A 116 14.27 -21.91 12.53
C ALA A 116 15.07 -22.90 11.66
N ASP A 117 14.58 -23.15 10.45
CA ASP A 117 15.24 -23.96 9.42
C ASP A 117 14.98 -23.33 8.05
N GLY A 118 16.03 -22.95 7.37
CA GLY A 118 15.99 -22.38 6.02
C GLY A 118 15.87 -23.41 4.90
N ALA A 119 15.81 -24.70 5.21
CA ALA A 119 15.78 -25.80 4.21
C ALA A 119 16.86 -25.66 3.13
N GLY A 120 18.03 -25.10 3.46
CA GLY A 120 19.11 -24.84 2.51
C GLY A 120 18.97 -23.56 1.68
N TYR A 121 17.94 -22.76 1.89
CA TYR A 121 17.78 -21.45 1.22
C TYR A 121 18.55 -20.35 1.97
N GLU A 122 19.14 -19.46 1.22
CA GLU A 122 19.68 -18.21 1.74
C GLU A 122 18.52 -17.19 1.82
N ILE A 123 18.05 -16.92 3.06
CA ILE A 123 16.88 -16.07 3.29
C ILE A 123 17.33 -14.62 3.40
N GLY A 124 16.90 -13.78 2.46
CA GLY A 124 17.19 -12.36 2.42
C GLY A 124 16.06 -11.45 2.92
N GLU A 125 14.80 -11.94 2.94
CA GLU A 125 13.64 -11.14 3.27
C GLU A 125 12.55 -11.98 3.96
N ALA A 126 11.80 -11.35 4.84
CA ALA A 126 10.57 -11.89 5.41
C ALA A 126 9.46 -10.83 5.30
N GLU A 127 8.31 -11.19 4.75
CA GLU A 127 7.13 -10.32 4.69
C GLU A 127 6.16 -10.72 5.80
N VAL A 128 5.68 -9.72 6.56
CA VAL A 128 4.67 -9.92 7.61
C VAL A 128 3.44 -9.11 7.23
N ILE A 129 2.30 -9.76 7.14
CA ILE A 129 1.01 -9.14 6.91
C ILE A 129 0.09 -9.45 8.09
N TYR A 130 -0.32 -8.39 8.79
CA TYR A 130 -1.32 -8.48 9.85
C TYR A 130 -2.74 -8.42 9.25
N TRP A 131 -3.63 -9.21 9.80
CA TRP A 131 -5.03 -9.26 9.38
C TRP A 131 -5.93 -8.88 10.53
N GLY A 132 -6.76 -7.85 10.35
CA GLY A 132 -7.63 -7.34 11.41
C GLY A 132 -8.85 -6.61 10.86
N ARG A 133 -9.37 -5.66 11.63
CA ARG A 133 -10.40 -4.70 11.22
C ARG A 133 -9.90 -3.28 11.43
N CYS A 134 -10.10 -2.42 10.45
CA CYS A 134 -9.77 -1.00 10.58
C CYS A 134 -10.70 -0.33 11.62
N PRO A 135 -10.32 0.83 12.17
CA PRO A 135 -11.12 1.52 13.19
C PRO A 135 -12.58 1.77 12.76
N GLY A 136 -12.81 2.15 11.50
CA GLY A 136 -14.16 2.38 10.97
C GLY A 136 -15.01 1.11 10.94
N CYS A 137 -14.45 -0.02 10.47
CA CYS A 137 -15.17 -1.29 10.46
C CYS A 137 -15.38 -1.87 11.86
N ALA A 138 -14.46 -1.64 12.78
CA ALA A 138 -14.61 -2.05 14.18
C ALA A 138 -15.74 -1.27 14.86
N ALA A 139 -15.78 0.05 14.69
CA ALA A 139 -16.83 0.93 15.24
C ALA A 139 -18.23 0.59 14.68
N ALA A 140 -18.33 0.31 13.37
CA ALA A 140 -19.61 -0.07 12.74
C ALA A 140 -20.19 -1.36 13.34
N THR A 141 -19.35 -2.34 13.65
CA THR A 141 -19.79 -3.60 14.29
C THR A 141 -20.32 -3.37 15.70
N THR A 142 -19.67 -2.50 16.47
CA THR A 142 -20.09 -2.15 17.83
C THR A 142 -21.42 -1.42 17.82
N ALA A 143 -21.63 -0.48 16.90
CA ALA A 143 -22.88 0.26 16.75
C ALA A 143 -24.05 -0.70 16.39
N SER A 144 -23.84 -1.65 15.48
CA SER A 144 -24.85 -2.64 15.11
C SER A 144 -25.23 -3.57 16.26
N ALA A 145 -24.26 -3.98 17.08
CA ALA A 145 -24.51 -4.81 18.27
C ALA A 145 -25.32 -4.08 19.32
N THR A 146 -25.06 -2.79 19.54
CA THR A 146 -25.78 -1.94 20.51
C THR A 146 -27.23 -1.74 20.06
N THR A 147 -27.49 -1.55 18.77
CA THR A 147 -28.84 -1.38 18.22
C THR A 147 -29.67 -2.67 18.36
N ALA A 148 -29.06 -3.83 18.09
CA ALA A 148 -29.70 -5.12 18.23
C ALA A 148 -30.10 -5.42 19.71
N ALA A 149 -29.23 -5.09 20.66
CA ALA A 149 -29.51 -5.25 22.09
C ALA A 149 -30.65 -4.35 22.57
N ALA A 150 -30.75 -3.11 22.07
CA ALA A 150 -31.81 -2.18 22.42
C ALA A 150 -33.17 -2.62 21.88
N THR A 151 -33.23 -3.24 20.69
CA THR A 151 -34.47 -3.74 20.09
C THR A 151 -35.01 -4.97 20.83
N THR A 152 -34.13 -5.81 21.37
CA THR A 152 -34.55 -7.01 22.14
C THR A 152 -35.12 -6.65 23.51
N ALA A 153 -34.64 -5.56 24.14
CA ALA A 153 -35.12 -5.08 25.42
C ALA A 153 -36.49 -4.40 25.33
N ALA A 154 -36.91 -3.89 24.18
CA ALA A 154 -38.21 -3.24 23.96
C ALA A 154 -39.35 -4.22 23.63
N ALA A 155 -39.07 -5.47 23.33
CA ALA A 155 -40.04 -6.49 22.98
C ALA A 155 -40.48 -7.40 24.17
N GLY A 156 -39.99 -7.11 25.38
CA GLY A 156 -40.24 -7.91 26.61
C GLY A 156 -40.97 -7.15 27.71
N GLY A 157 -41.88 -6.21 27.37
CA GLY A 157 -42.73 -5.49 28.31
C GLY A 157 -44.22 -5.76 28.06
#